data_ff5554155ff1950975784b8c64c525fd
#
_entry.id   ff5554155ff1950975784b8c64c525fd
#
_cell.length_a   1.000
_cell.length_b   1.000
_cell.length_c   1.000
_cell.angle_alpha   90.00
_cell.angle_beta   90.00
_cell.angle_gamma   90.00
#
_symmetry.space_group_name_H-M   'P 1'
#
loop_
_entity.id
_entity.type
_entity.pdbx_description
1 polymer ?
#
loop_
_entity_poly.entity_id
_entity_poly.type
_entity_poly.pdbx_seq_one_letter_code
_entity_poly.pdbx_strand_id
1 'polypeptide(L)'
;MIDIIITSYNEPKATLRAVKVFLEQLPKKNARIIVADPFFEVGKFLKKNIKDKRFVFFLDPGEGKSYALNLIFQEYASKNKEDIFILTDGDVYVSKDSIKAINGAFKDVRIGCIAGKPVSIDSRNTKYGYWSHLLFAGINKVRKRLSNEKKFFECSGYLFAIRKNVLTNFPLETSEDSIIPYLFWKKGYKIKYVPEAEVYVKNPSNWKDWVNQKIRNIKAHENLNKIVPDIPRTKSFFNEIKEGAFFALIFPRNLKEFWWTIKLYFARMYIYMKAFKELKKNYADGWRETEIKSTKPFD
;
A
#
# COMPACT_ATOMS: atom_id res chain seq x y z
N MET A 1 -15.41 12.68 -10.22
CA MET A 1 -14.06 12.50 -10.81
C MET A 1 -13.30 11.40 -10.10
N ILE A 2 -12.65 10.50 -10.84
CA ILE A 2 -11.76 9.48 -10.31
C ILE A 2 -10.34 9.80 -10.76
N ASP A 3 -9.44 10.10 -9.83
CA ASP A 3 -8.02 10.27 -10.14
C ASP A 3 -7.24 9.11 -9.51
N ILE A 4 -6.51 8.36 -10.35
CA ILE A 4 -5.60 7.31 -9.90
C ILE A 4 -4.21 7.89 -9.81
N ILE A 5 -3.60 7.82 -8.64
CA ILE A 5 -2.23 8.24 -8.38
C ILE A 5 -1.36 6.99 -8.32
N ILE A 6 -0.44 6.86 -9.26
CA ILE A 6 0.54 5.78 -9.33
C ILE A 6 1.90 6.37 -8.95
N THR A 7 2.43 5.97 -7.81
CA THR A 7 3.77 6.35 -7.40
C THR A 7 4.79 5.35 -7.94
N SER A 8 5.81 5.84 -8.63
CA SER A 8 6.84 5.03 -9.30
C SER A 8 8.22 5.56 -8.94
N TYR A 9 9.25 4.73 -9.09
CA TYR A 9 10.63 5.12 -8.88
C TYR A 9 11.55 4.41 -9.88
N ASN A 10 11.76 5.02 -11.04
CA ASN A 10 12.60 4.53 -12.14
C ASN A 10 12.22 3.13 -12.65
N GLU A 11 10.91 2.88 -12.80
CA GLU A 11 10.38 1.59 -13.27
C GLU A 11 9.42 1.76 -14.45
N PRO A 12 9.93 2.23 -15.62
CA PRO A 12 9.07 2.67 -16.74
C PRO A 12 8.19 1.54 -17.31
N LYS A 13 8.70 0.32 -17.41
CA LYS A 13 7.96 -0.81 -17.99
C LYS A 13 6.85 -1.31 -17.05
N ALA A 14 7.16 -1.49 -15.76
CA ALA A 14 6.18 -1.90 -14.76
C ALA A 14 5.06 -0.85 -14.66
N THR A 15 5.43 0.42 -14.57
CA THR A 15 4.50 1.56 -14.51
C THR A 15 3.62 1.65 -15.77
N LEU A 16 4.18 1.45 -16.97
CA LEU A 16 3.39 1.40 -18.21
C LEU A 16 2.32 0.31 -18.16
N ARG A 17 2.68 -0.86 -17.66
CA ARG A 17 1.75 -1.97 -17.52
C ARG A 17 0.65 -1.67 -16.50
N ALA A 18 1.00 -1.09 -15.35
CA ALA A 18 0.02 -0.65 -14.36
C ALA A 18 -0.96 0.38 -14.95
N VAL A 19 -0.46 1.41 -15.63
CA VAL A 19 -1.28 2.43 -16.31
C VAL A 19 -2.26 1.80 -17.30
N LYS A 20 -1.81 0.87 -18.16
CA LYS A 20 -2.69 0.20 -19.14
C LYS A 20 -3.83 -0.53 -18.47
N VAL A 21 -3.56 -1.30 -17.40
CA VAL A 21 -4.59 -2.05 -16.65
C VAL A 21 -5.64 -1.10 -16.04
N PHE A 22 -5.23 0.07 -15.56
CA PHE A 22 -6.17 1.07 -15.04
C PHE A 22 -6.95 1.79 -16.15
N LEU A 23 -6.33 2.11 -17.27
CA LEU A 23 -7.01 2.75 -18.41
C LEU A 23 -8.16 1.91 -18.96
N GLU A 24 -8.03 0.59 -18.94
CA GLU A 24 -9.08 -0.35 -19.36
C GLU A 24 -10.30 -0.33 -18.44
N GLN A 25 -10.12 0.01 -17.17
CA GLN A 25 -11.19 0.01 -16.16
C GLN A 25 -11.83 1.39 -15.94
N LEU A 26 -11.13 2.45 -16.30
CA LEU A 26 -11.60 3.81 -16.06
C LEU A 26 -12.65 4.26 -17.08
N PRO A 27 -13.66 5.02 -16.63
CA PRO A 27 -14.59 5.66 -17.56
C PRO A 27 -13.85 6.62 -18.50
N LYS A 28 -14.38 6.78 -19.71
CA LYS A 28 -13.78 7.68 -20.74
C LYS A 28 -13.82 9.16 -20.35
N LYS A 29 -14.73 9.56 -19.47
CA LYS A 29 -14.88 10.93 -18.96
C LYS A 29 -14.78 10.94 -17.43
N ASN A 30 -14.39 12.08 -16.88
CA ASN A 30 -14.30 12.27 -15.41
C ASN A 30 -13.35 11.27 -14.72
N ALA A 31 -12.23 10.94 -15.37
CA ALA A 31 -11.20 10.10 -14.82
C ALA A 31 -9.81 10.51 -15.34
N ARG A 32 -8.78 10.35 -14.50
CA ARG A 32 -7.36 10.56 -14.83
C ARG A 32 -6.49 9.51 -14.18
N ILE A 33 -5.31 9.31 -14.78
CA ILE A 33 -4.19 8.59 -14.17
C ILE A 33 -3.03 9.58 -14.06
N ILE A 34 -2.57 9.81 -12.85
CA ILE A 34 -1.44 10.68 -12.52
C ILE A 34 -0.30 9.75 -12.10
N VAL A 35 0.76 9.68 -12.91
CA VAL A 35 1.98 8.95 -12.55
C VAL A 35 2.98 9.92 -11.98
N ALA A 36 3.38 9.73 -10.73
CA ALA A 36 4.43 10.50 -10.06
C ALA A 36 5.74 9.70 -10.05
N ASP A 37 6.78 10.24 -10.67
CA ASP A 37 8.12 9.64 -10.71
C ASP A 37 9.17 10.77 -10.78
N PRO A 38 10.29 10.71 -10.00
CA PRO A 38 11.31 11.74 -10.01
C PRO A 38 12.21 11.72 -11.25
N PHE A 39 12.12 10.69 -12.10
CA PHE A 39 12.96 10.55 -13.28
C PHE A 39 12.24 11.01 -14.55
N PHE A 40 12.73 12.09 -15.13
CA PHE A 40 12.18 12.66 -16.37
C PHE A 40 12.14 11.65 -17.53
N GLU A 41 13.12 10.74 -17.58
CA GLU A 41 13.19 9.71 -18.64
C GLU A 41 12.02 8.71 -18.55
N VAL A 42 11.53 8.42 -17.34
CA VAL A 42 10.30 7.63 -17.14
C VAL A 42 9.12 8.35 -17.78
N GLY A 43 8.99 9.65 -17.56
CA GLY A 43 7.95 10.47 -18.18
C GLY A 43 8.01 10.45 -19.70
N LYS A 44 9.19 10.62 -20.30
CA LYS A 44 9.40 10.50 -21.75
C LYS A 44 8.96 9.14 -22.29
N PHE A 45 9.38 8.07 -21.62
CA PHE A 45 9.02 6.71 -22.00
C PHE A 45 7.50 6.50 -21.96
N LEU A 46 6.86 6.90 -20.87
CA LEU A 46 5.42 6.73 -20.70
C LEU A 46 4.62 7.56 -21.74
N LYS A 47 4.97 8.83 -21.96
CA LYS A 47 4.32 9.70 -22.97
C LYS A 47 4.48 9.16 -24.40
N LYS A 48 5.59 8.49 -24.70
CA LYS A 48 5.80 7.82 -26.01
C LYS A 48 4.84 6.64 -26.19
N ASN A 49 4.56 5.87 -25.13
CA ASN A 49 3.81 4.62 -25.17
C ASN A 49 2.32 4.73 -24.80
N ILE A 50 1.90 5.85 -24.22
CA ILE A 50 0.51 6.12 -23.81
C ILE A 50 0.01 7.35 -24.57
N LYS A 51 -1.04 7.15 -25.38
CA LYS A 51 -1.68 8.24 -26.17
C LYS A 51 -3.04 8.66 -25.60
N ASP A 52 -3.45 8.05 -24.48
CA ASP A 52 -4.71 8.35 -23.83
C ASP A 52 -4.66 9.71 -23.13
N LYS A 53 -5.65 10.58 -23.40
CA LYS A 53 -5.72 11.93 -22.83
C LYS A 53 -5.98 11.96 -21.31
N ARG A 54 -6.38 10.83 -20.73
CA ARG A 54 -6.55 10.69 -19.27
C ARG A 54 -5.23 10.49 -18.52
N PHE A 55 -4.13 10.24 -19.24
CA PHE A 55 -2.81 10.06 -18.66
C PHE A 55 -2.11 11.41 -18.42
N VAL A 56 -1.60 11.61 -17.22
CA VAL A 56 -0.79 12.75 -16.78
C VAL A 56 0.49 12.23 -16.14
N PHE A 57 1.62 12.80 -16.52
CA PHE A 57 2.88 12.57 -15.83
C PHE A 57 3.21 13.76 -14.93
N PHE A 58 3.34 13.49 -13.65
CA PHE A 58 3.77 14.43 -12.61
C PHE A 58 5.24 14.20 -12.30
N LEU A 59 6.10 15.16 -12.58
CA LEU A 59 7.52 15.08 -12.23
C LEU A 59 7.66 15.31 -10.73
N ASP A 60 7.92 14.25 -9.97
CA ASP A 60 8.12 14.29 -8.53
C ASP A 60 9.43 15.03 -8.22
N PRO A 61 9.43 16.05 -7.33
CA PRO A 61 10.64 16.80 -6.97
C PRO A 61 11.77 15.97 -6.34
N GLY A 62 11.49 14.73 -5.96
CA GLY A 62 12.50 13.87 -5.38
C GLY A 62 12.62 13.95 -3.85
N GLU A 63 11.69 14.64 -3.18
CA GLU A 63 11.74 14.88 -1.72
C GLU A 63 10.95 13.86 -0.87
N GLY A 64 10.60 12.72 -1.46
CA GLY A 64 9.87 11.65 -0.78
C GLY A 64 8.44 11.49 -1.27
N LYS A 65 7.90 10.27 -1.08
CA LYS A 65 6.56 9.90 -1.54
C LYS A 65 5.47 10.78 -0.91
N SER A 66 5.58 11.05 0.40
CA SER A 66 4.62 11.89 1.11
C SER A 66 4.60 13.32 0.60
N TYR A 67 5.77 13.88 0.23
CA TYR A 67 5.87 15.21 -0.35
C TYR A 67 5.19 15.28 -1.72
N ALA A 68 5.51 14.35 -2.61
CA ALA A 68 4.89 14.27 -3.94
C ALA A 68 3.36 14.11 -3.86
N LEU A 69 2.87 13.26 -2.96
CA LEU A 69 1.44 13.07 -2.75
C LEU A 69 0.75 14.35 -2.23
N ASN A 70 1.39 15.10 -1.33
CA ASN A 70 0.84 16.36 -0.84
C ASN A 70 0.71 17.39 -1.97
N LEU A 71 1.70 17.50 -2.86
CA LEU A 71 1.61 18.37 -4.03
C LEU A 71 0.46 17.96 -4.95
N ILE A 72 0.31 16.67 -5.22
CA ILE A 72 -0.77 16.15 -6.05
C ILE A 72 -2.14 16.38 -5.39
N PHE A 73 -2.26 16.20 -4.07
CA PHE A 73 -3.52 16.45 -3.37
C PHE A 73 -3.94 17.92 -3.43
N GLN A 74 -2.97 18.84 -3.39
CA GLN A 74 -3.24 20.27 -3.53
C GLN A 74 -3.61 20.64 -4.98
N GLU A 75 -2.85 20.18 -5.97
CA GLU A 75 -3.06 20.49 -7.37
C GLU A 75 -4.39 19.94 -7.89
N TYR A 76 -4.76 18.73 -7.47
CA TYR A 76 -5.97 18.05 -7.92
C TYR A 76 -7.08 18.00 -6.88
N ALA A 77 -7.06 18.93 -5.90
CA ALA A 77 -8.10 19.06 -4.90
C ALA A 77 -9.50 19.22 -5.54
N SER A 78 -10.52 18.77 -4.84
CA SER A 78 -11.91 18.93 -5.27
C SER A 78 -12.81 19.23 -4.08
N LYS A 79 -13.82 20.08 -4.27
CA LYS A 79 -14.88 20.31 -3.30
C LYS A 79 -16.03 19.30 -3.43
N ASN A 80 -16.06 18.55 -4.53
CA ASN A 80 -17.10 17.55 -4.75
C ASN A 80 -16.88 16.32 -3.86
N LYS A 81 -17.85 15.97 -3.05
CA LYS A 81 -17.82 14.84 -2.10
C LYS A 81 -17.77 13.47 -2.80
N GLU A 82 -18.11 13.40 -4.08
CA GLU A 82 -18.07 12.16 -4.85
C GLU A 82 -16.72 11.91 -5.50
N ASP A 83 -15.86 12.92 -5.56
CA ASP A 83 -14.54 12.80 -6.16
C ASP A 83 -13.59 12.03 -5.27
N ILE A 84 -12.83 11.11 -5.87
CA ILE A 84 -11.94 10.21 -5.17
C ILE A 84 -10.53 10.21 -5.75
N PHE A 85 -9.55 9.99 -4.87
CA PHE A 85 -8.22 9.52 -5.23
C PHE A 85 -8.13 8.01 -4.99
N ILE A 86 -7.50 7.29 -5.92
CA ILE A 86 -7.09 5.91 -5.76
C ILE A 86 -5.56 5.91 -5.80
N LEU A 87 -4.92 5.42 -4.75
CA LEU A 87 -3.48 5.41 -4.60
C LEU A 87 -2.94 3.99 -4.76
N THR A 88 -1.85 3.85 -5.51
CA THR A 88 -1.19 2.58 -5.77
C THR A 88 0.27 2.78 -6.15
N ASP A 89 1.06 1.69 -6.11
CA ASP A 89 2.45 1.68 -6.55
C ASP A 89 2.55 1.27 -8.04
N GLY A 90 3.64 1.65 -8.71
CA GLY A 90 3.84 1.41 -10.15
C GLY A 90 4.21 -0.03 -10.50
N ASP A 91 4.56 -0.86 -9.51
CA ASP A 91 5.02 -2.24 -9.67
C ASP A 91 3.94 -3.30 -9.34
N VAL A 92 2.69 -2.89 -9.15
CA VAL A 92 1.58 -3.78 -8.81
C VAL A 92 0.49 -3.79 -9.89
N TYR A 93 -0.40 -4.78 -9.84
CA TYR A 93 -1.53 -4.91 -10.75
C TYR A 93 -2.82 -5.10 -9.97
N VAL A 94 -3.92 -4.60 -10.51
CA VAL A 94 -5.24 -4.74 -9.90
C VAL A 94 -6.12 -5.72 -10.69
N SER A 95 -7.06 -6.37 -10.00
CA SER A 95 -8.07 -7.20 -10.63
C SER A 95 -9.00 -6.38 -11.53
N LYS A 96 -9.62 -7.03 -12.50
CA LYS A 96 -10.45 -6.40 -13.54
C LYS A 96 -11.58 -5.51 -13.01
N ASP A 97 -12.15 -5.83 -11.85
CA ASP A 97 -13.30 -5.11 -11.27
C ASP A 97 -12.93 -4.21 -10.08
N SER A 98 -11.63 -4.00 -9.83
CA SER A 98 -11.17 -3.25 -8.65
C SER A 98 -11.72 -1.83 -8.60
N ILE A 99 -11.70 -1.11 -9.71
CA ILE A 99 -12.21 0.28 -9.78
C ILE A 99 -13.72 0.33 -9.56
N LYS A 100 -14.47 -0.61 -10.14
CA LYS A 100 -15.91 -0.74 -9.95
C LYS A 100 -16.27 -1.03 -8.50
N ALA A 101 -15.53 -1.92 -7.84
CA ALA A 101 -15.73 -2.26 -6.43
C ALA A 101 -15.44 -1.08 -5.52
N ILE A 102 -14.33 -0.35 -5.74
CA ILE A 102 -13.98 0.86 -5.01
C ILE A 102 -15.06 1.93 -5.18
N ASN A 103 -15.45 2.24 -6.41
CA ASN A 103 -16.47 3.26 -6.68
C ASN A 103 -17.84 2.88 -6.08
N GLY A 104 -18.21 1.60 -6.16
CA GLY A 104 -19.42 1.07 -5.53
C GLY A 104 -19.43 1.25 -4.01
N ALA A 105 -18.30 1.06 -3.35
CA ALA A 105 -18.18 1.24 -1.91
C ALA A 105 -18.31 2.70 -1.47
N PHE A 106 -17.85 3.68 -2.26
CA PHE A 106 -18.03 5.12 -1.97
C PHE A 106 -19.44 5.66 -2.15
N LYS A 107 -20.41 4.85 -2.60
CA LYS A 107 -21.83 5.24 -2.57
C LYS A 107 -22.33 5.49 -1.13
N ASP A 108 -21.74 4.85 -0.13
CA ASP A 108 -21.95 5.22 1.28
C ASP A 108 -21.10 6.46 1.61
N VAL A 109 -21.78 7.60 1.80
CA VAL A 109 -21.13 8.89 2.10
C VAL A 109 -20.34 8.90 3.39
N ARG A 110 -20.60 7.97 4.30
CA ARG A 110 -19.88 7.83 5.58
C ARG A 110 -18.48 7.21 5.39
N ILE A 111 -18.22 6.58 4.25
CA ILE A 111 -16.93 5.99 3.95
C ILE A 111 -16.02 7.07 3.40
N GLY A 112 -14.91 7.30 4.11
CA GLY A 112 -13.86 8.24 3.71
C GLY A 112 -12.65 7.57 3.08
N CYS A 113 -12.34 6.34 3.53
CA CYS A 113 -11.21 5.55 3.03
C CYS A 113 -11.64 4.12 2.69
N ILE A 114 -10.98 3.55 1.69
CA ILE A 114 -11.13 2.15 1.27
C ILE A 114 -9.75 1.52 1.23
N ALA A 115 -9.63 0.33 1.82
CA ALA A 115 -8.47 -0.54 1.67
C ALA A 115 -8.79 -1.68 0.71
N GLY A 116 -7.99 -1.86 -0.32
CA GLY A 116 -8.01 -3.01 -1.21
C GLY A 116 -7.40 -4.26 -0.56
N LYS A 117 -7.47 -5.38 -1.27
CA LYS A 117 -6.99 -6.69 -0.84
C LYS A 117 -5.66 -7.01 -1.52
N PRO A 118 -4.51 -6.94 -0.83
CA PRO A 118 -3.27 -7.44 -1.38
C PRO A 118 -3.30 -8.97 -1.51
N VAL A 119 -2.86 -9.45 -2.67
CA VAL A 119 -2.75 -10.87 -3.03
C VAL A 119 -1.33 -11.14 -3.51
N SER A 120 -0.66 -12.13 -2.94
CA SER A 120 0.68 -12.52 -3.38
C SER A 120 0.61 -13.27 -4.70
N ILE A 121 1.48 -12.89 -5.65
CA ILE A 121 1.70 -13.64 -6.90
C ILE A 121 2.85 -14.66 -6.79
N ASP A 122 3.51 -14.70 -5.63
CA ASP A 122 4.65 -15.59 -5.43
C ASP A 122 4.20 -17.04 -5.32
N SER A 123 5.06 -17.96 -5.76
CA SER A 123 4.76 -19.39 -5.63
C SER A 123 4.71 -19.81 -4.16
N ARG A 124 3.58 -20.35 -3.72
CA ARG A 124 3.40 -20.92 -2.38
C ARG A 124 4.36 -22.07 -2.08
N ASN A 125 4.94 -22.68 -3.11
CA ASN A 125 5.88 -23.80 -2.97
C ASN A 125 7.28 -23.35 -2.51
N THR A 126 7.54 -22.05 -2.39
CA THR A 126 8.76 -21.46 -1.84
C THR A 126 8.52 -20.93 -0.44
N LYS A 127 9.57 -20.89 0.39
CA LYS A 127 9.48 -20.38 1.78
C LYS A 127 8.95 -18.93 1.84
N TYR A 128 9.54 -18.04 1.04
CA TYR A 128 9.17 -16.62 1.05
C TYR A 128 7.80 -16.38 0.41
N GLY A 129 7.47 -17.13 -0.64
CA GLY A 129 6.13 -17.09 -1.23
C GLY A 129 5.07 -17.56 -0.25
N TYR A 130 5.28 -18.68 0.45
CA TYR A 130 4.39 -19.14 1.52
C TYR A 130 4.22 -18.08 2.62
N TRP A 131 5.32 -17.46 3.08
CA TRP A 131 5.26 -16.37 4.06
C TRP A 131 4.43 -15.18 3.58
N SER A 132 4.55 -14.84 2.30
CA SER A 132 3.77 -13.76 1.69
C SER A 132 2.28 -14.07 1.68
N HIS A 133 1.90 -15.29 1.28
CA HIS A 133 0.52 -15.75 1.33
C HIS A 133 -0.06 -15.75 2.74
N LEU A 134 0.68 -16.27 3.72
CA LEU A 134 0.26 -16.30 5.12
C LEU A 134 0.05 -14.89 5.68
N LEU A 135 1.03 -13.99 5.47
CA LEU A 135 0.97 -12.62 5.99
C LEU A 135 -0.17 -11.81 5.33
N PHE A 136 -0.36 -11.92 4.01
CA PHE A 136 -1.47 -11.25 3.35
C PHE A 136 -2.83 -11.83 3.75
N ALA A 137 -2.95 -13.13 3.88
CA ALA A 137 -4.19 -13.75 4.35
C ALA A 137 -4.54 -13.31 5.77
N GLY A 138 -3.55 -13.26 6.66
CA GLY A 138 -3.71 -12.79 8.04
C GLY A 138 -4.18 -11.34 8.13
N ILE A 139 -3.49 -10.41 7.45
CA ILE A 139 -3.88 -8.99 7.49
C ILE A 139 -5.24 -8.74 6.81
N ASN A 140 -5.55 -9.46 5.73
CA ASN A 140 -6.85 -9.36 5.07
C ASN A 140 -8.00 -9.82 5.99
N LYS A 141 -7.79 -10.90 6.76
CA LYS A 141 -8.74 -11.37 7.79
C LYS A 141 -8.97 -10.31 8.86
N VAL A 142 -7.91 -9.70 9.37
CA VAL A 142 -7.99 -8.64 10.40
C VAL A 142 -8.71 -7.42 9.85
N ARG A 143 -8.36 -6.94 8.63
CA ARG A 143 -9.02 -5.79 8.00
C ARG A 143 -10.51 -6.04 7.76
N LYS A 144 -10.88 -7.23 7.29
CA LYS A 144 -12.29 -7.62 7.11
C LYS A 144 -13.06 -7.55 8.42
N ARG A 145 -12.49 -8.10 9.50
CA ARG A 145 -13.10 -8.07 10.83
C ARG A 145 -13.27 -6.64 11.34
N LEU A 146 -12.20 -5.84 11.35
CA LEU A 146 -12.22 -4.46 11.84
C LEU A 146 -13.15 -3.56 11.02
N SER A 147 -13.20 -3.75 9.70
CA SER A 147 -14.14 -3.06 8.82
C SER A 147 -15.60 -3.36 9.20
N ASN A 148 -15.93 -4.64 9.45
CA ASN A 148 -17.27 -5.05 9.87
C ASN A 148 -17.63 -4.49 11.26
N GLU A 149 -16.66 -4.45 12.18
CA GLU A 149 -16.80 -3.88 13.52
C GLU A 149 -16.78 -2.34 13.51
N LYS A 150 -16.58 -1.70 12.36
CA LYS A 150 -16.44 -0.23 12.19
C LYS A 150 -15.33 0.36 13.04
N LYS A 151 -14.28 -0.40 13.30
CA LYS A 151 -13.07 0.02 14.02
C LYS A 151 -12.01 0.56 13.07
N PHE A 152 -11.08 1.34 13.62
CA PHE A 152 -9.92 1.81 12.88
C PHE A 152 -9.03 0.65 12.42
N PHE A 153 -8.53 0.76 11.20
CA PHE A 153 -7.44 -0.06 10.67
C PHE A 153 -6.69 0.70 9.58
N GLU A 154 -5.44 0.34 9.40
CA GLU A 154 -4.60 0.93 8.37
C GLU A 154 -4.89 0.32 7.00
N CYS A 155 -4.84 1.14 5.97
CA CYS A 155 -4.99 0.70 4.58
C CYS A 155 -3.78 -0.11 4.11
N SER A 156 -3.66 -0.34 2.84
CA SER A 156 -2.50 -0.96 2.20
C SER A 156 -1.92 0.00 1.18
N GLY A 157 -0.65 0.33 1.28
CA GLY A 157 0.04 1.17 0.31
C GLY A 157 -0.05 0.65 -1.13
N TYR A 158 -0.28 -0.66 -1.30
CA TYR A 158 -0.45 -1.26 -2.63
C TYR A 158 -1.73 -0.84 -3.35
N LEU A 159 -2.84 -0.64 -2.61
CA LEU A 159 -4.10 -0.14 -3.16
C LEU A 159 -4.99 0.37 -2.05
N PHE A 160 -5.26 1.67 -2.05
CA PHE A 160 -6.29 2.28 -1.21
C PHE A 160 -6.91 3.49 -1.90
N ALA A 161 -8.06 3.92 -1.42
CA ALA A 161 -8.75 5.06 -2.01
C ALA A 161 -9.32 5.99 -0.95
N ILE A 162 -9.45 7.28 -1.27
CA ILE A 162 -9.91 8.33 -0.37
C ILE A 162 -10.81 9.34 -1.09
N ARG A 163 -11.66 10.04 -0.33
CA ARG A 163 -12.39 11.22 -0.84
C ARG A 163 -11.44 12.42 -0.97
N LYS A 164 -11.49 13.13 -2.09
CA LYS A 164 -10.61 14.26 -2.36
C LYS A 164 -10.88 15.49 -1.49
N ASN A 165 -12.14 15.72 -1.16
CA ASN A 165 -12.59 16.93 -0.47
C ASN A 165 -12.23 17.00 1.03
N VAL A 166 -11.52 16.01 1.57
CA VAL A 166 -11.30 15.85 3.02
C VAL A 166 -9.90 16.24 3.45
N LEU A 167 -8.89 15.91 2.64
CA LEU A 167 -7.48 16.19 2.91
C LEU A 167 -6.82 16.83 1.69
N THR A 168 -6.08 17.90 1.94
CA THR A 168 -5.17 18.51 0.96
C THR A 168 -3.70 18.25 1.28
N ASN A 169 -3.41 17.85 2.51
CA ASN A 169 -2.06 17.49 2.95
C ASN A 169 -2.10 16.54 4.17
N PHE A 170 -0.99 15.90 4.44
CA PHE A 170 -0.74 15.08 5.64
C PHE A 170 0.74 15.21 6.06
N PRO A 171 1.11 14.85 7.30
CA PRO A 171 2.48 14.97 7.80
C PRO A 171 3.49 14.23 6.93
N LEU A 172 4.62 14.88 6.66
CA LEU A 172 5.77 14.25 5.98
C LEU A 172 6.41 13.19 6.88
N GLU A 173 7.26 12.36 6.29
CA GLU A 173 7.98 11.28 6.99
C GLU A 173 7.07 10.25 7.67
N THR A 174 5.82 10.14 7.21
CA THR A 174 4.85 9.16 7.70
C THR A 174 4.47 8.17 6.60
N SER A 175 4.02 6.98 7.01
CA SER A 175 3.46 6.00 6.08
C SER A 175 2.06 6.46 5.65
N GLU A 176 1.87 6.80 4.40
CA GLU A 176 0.63 7.36 3.85
C GLU A 176 -0.57 6.42 4.05
N ASP A 177 -0.34 5.10 3.94
CA ASP A 177 -1.35 4.07 4.12
C ASP A 177 -1.82 3.89 5.58
N SER A 178 -1.12 4.51 6.51
CA SER A 178 -1.44 4.51 7.93
C SER A 178 -1.98 5.87 8.40
N ILE A 179 -1.30 6.97 8.05
CA ILE A 179 -1.67 8.31 8.53
C ILE A 179 -2.95 8.83 7.86
N ILE A 180 -3.11 8.65 6.54
CA ILE A 180 -4.29 9.16 5.83
C ILE A 180 -5.58 8.54 6.36
N PRO A 181 -5.75 7.20 6.46
CA PRO A 181 -6.95 6.62 7.05
C PRO A 181 -7.19 7.06 8.49
N TYR A 182 -6.13 7.30 9.30
CA TYR A 182 -6.27 7.83 10.64
C TYR A 182 -6.87 9.25 10.65
N LEU A 183 -6.39 10.14 9.79
CA LEU A 183 -6.91 11.50 9.67
C LEU A 183 -8.38 11.51 9.23
N PHE A 184 -8.77 10.60 8.34
CA PHE A 184 -10.17 10.42 7.96
C PHE A 184 -11.00 9.89 9.12
N TRP A 185 -10.49 8.87 9.83
CA TRP A 185 -11.17 8.27 10.97
C TRP A 185 -11.37 9.30 12.10
N LYS A 186 -10.36 10.12 12.38
CA LYS A 186 -10.46 11.22 13.36
C LYS A 186 -11.50 12.28 12.98
N LYS A 187 -11.79 12.46 11.70
CA LYS A 187 -12.87 13.31 11.18
C LYS A 187 -14.25 12.62 11.15
N GLY A 188 -14.38 11.42 11.72
CA GLY A 188 -15.63 10.68 11.82
C GLY A 188 -15.99 9.81 10.61
N TYR A 189 -15.13 9.73 9.60
CA TYR A 189 -15.34 8.85 8.46
C TYR A 189 -15.04 7.38 8.83
N LYS A 190 -15.72 6.46 8.14
CA LYS A 190 -15.45 5.03 8.23
C LYS A 190 -14.36 4.63 7.23
N ILE A 191 -13.57 3.63 7.61
CA ILE A 191 -12.64 2.95 6.72
C ILE A 191 -13.29 1.62 6.33
N LYS A 192 -13.34 1.31 5.03
CA LYS A 192 -13.95 0.07 4.52
C LYS A 192 -12.91 -0.82 3.85
N TYR A 193 -12.90 -2.09 4.20
CA TYR A 193 -12.16 -3.10 3.48
C TYR A 193 -13.02 -3.66 2.33
N VAL A 194 -12.49 -3.62 1.11
CA VAL A 194 -13.17 -4.07 -0.13
C VAL A 194 -12.39 -5.24 -0.70
N PRO A 195 -12.77 -6.49 -0.37
CA PRO A 195 -12.04 -7.68 -0.79
C PRO A 195 -12.08 -7.93 -2.30
N GLU A 196 -13.05 -7.36 -3.02
CA GLU A 196 -13.17 -7.43 -4.48
C GLU A 196 -12.15 -6.53 -5.20
N ALA A 197 -11.62 -5.52 -4.51
CA ALA A 197 -10.54 -4.67 -5.02
C ALA A 197 -9.18 -5.35 -4.77
N GLU A 198 -8.90 -6.41 -5.52
CA GLU A 198 -7.63 -7.14 -5.39
C GLU A 198 -6.48 -6.38 -6.05
N VAL A 199 -5.32 -6.42 -5.40
CA VAL A 199 -4.05 -5.93 -5.94
C VAL A 199 -3.00 -7.03 -5.83
N TYR A 200 -2.39 -7.37 -6.94
CA TYR A 200 -1.42 -8.45 -7.07
C TYR A 200 -0.02 -7.93 -6.84
N VAL A 201 0.65 -8.51 -5.86
CA VAL A 201 1.93 -8.01 -5.32
C VAL A 201 2.99 -9.09 -5.38
N LYS A 202 4.16 -8.74 -5.91
CA LYS A 202 5.37 -9.55 -5.79
C LYS A 202 6.12 -9.18 -4.53
N ASN A 203 6.47 -10.17 -3.72
CA ASN A 203 7.15 -9.97 -2.45
C ASN A 203 8.63 -10.38 -2.55
N PRO A 204 9.49 -9.97 -1.58
CA PRO A 204 10.88 -10.38 -1.55
C PRO A 204 11.05 -11.90 -1.57
N SER A 205 11.92 -12.39 -2.45
CA SER A 205 12.18 -13.82 -2.64
C SER A 205 13.45 -14.32 -1.94
N ASN A 206 14.19 -13.42 -1.27
CA ASN A 206 15.40 -13.74 -0.53
C ASN A 206 15.42 -13.11 0.88
N TRP A 207 16.31 -13.62 1.74
CA TRP A 207 16.40 -13.19 3.14
C TRP A 207 16.77 -11.72 3.31
N LYS A 208 17.75 -11.24 2.57
CA LYS A 208 18.25 -9.85 2.67
C LYS A 208 17.15 -8.85 2.38
N ASP A 209 16.48 -8.99 1.24
CA ASP A 209 15.42 -8.09 0.80
C ASP A 209 14.20 -8.18 1.72
N TRP A 210 13.86 -9.40 2.17
CA TRP A 210 12.75 -9.62 3.09
C TRP A 210 12.99 -8.92 4.45
N VAL A 211 14.19 -9.08 5.02
CA VAL A 211 14.58 -8.41 6.27
C VAL A 211 14.54 -6.88 6.10
N ASN A 212 15.15 -6.35 5.04
CA ASN A 212 15.19 -4.93 4.78
C ASN A 212 13.79 -4.32 4.65
N GLN A 213 12.90 -4.96 3.88
CA GLN A 213 11.51 -4.51 3.74
C GLN A 213 10.77 -4.50 5.09
N LYS A 214 10.92 -5.54 5.90
CA LYS A 214 10.20 -5.63 7.17
C LYS A 214 10.73 -4.67 8.23
N ILE A 215 12.06 -4.47 8.29
CA ILE A 215 12.67 -3.46 9.17
C ILE A 215 12.20 -2.06 8.78
N ARG A 216 12.23 -1.71 7.50
CA ARG A 216 11.72 -0.44 7.00
C ARG A 216 10.27 -0.21 7.45
N ASN A 217 9.39 -1.20 7.27
CA ASN A 217 8.01 -1.09 7.68
C ASN A 217 7.85 -0.87 9.20
N ILE A 218 8.62 -1.57 10.04
CA ILE A 218 8.57 -1.36 11.50
C ILE A 218 9.06 0.04 11.85
N LYS A 219 10.16 0.50 11.26
CA LYS A 219 10.69 1.85 11.51
C LYS A 219 9.68 2.93 11.13
N ALA A 220 9.02 2.80 9.97
CA ALA A 220 7.98 3.73 9.53
C ALA A 220 6.81 3.81 10.53
N HIS A 221 6.36 2.67 11.06
CA HIS A 221 5.30 2.64 12.08
C HIS A 221 5.73 3.21 13.42
N GLU A 222 6.95 2.91 13.87
CA GLU A 222 7.46 3.50 15.13
C GLU A 222 7.67 5.01 14.99
N ASN A 223 8.12 5.49 13.83
CA ASN A 223 8.20 6.92 13.55
C ASN A 223 6.81 7.58 13.54
N LEU A 224 5.84 6.96 12.89
CA LEU A 224 4.45 7.41 12.89
C LEU A 224 3.88 7.52 14.32
N ASN A 225 4.14 6.55 15.19
CA ASN A 225 3.71 6.59 16.59
C ASN A 225 4.36 7.72 17.39
N LYS A 226 5.54 8.22 17.00
CA LYS A 226 6.16 9.39 17.60
C LYS A 226 5.52 10.70 17.15
N ILE A 227 5.21 10.78 15.84
CA ILE A 227 4.59 11.97 15.23
C ILE A 227 3.11 12.09 15.64
N VAL A 228 2.43 10.96 15.75
CA VAL A 228 1.00 10.88 16.09
C VAL A 228 0.79 9.86 17.23
N PRO A 229 1.03 10.25 18.49
CA PRO A 229 0.97 9.34 19.64
C PRO A 229 -0.40 8.68 19.86
N ASP A 230 -1.48 9.37 19.47
CA ASP A 230 -2.87 8.92 19.65
C ASP A 230 -3.32 7.89 18.60
N ILE A 231 -2.50 7.58 17.60
CA ILE A 231 -2.87 6.58 16.59
C ILE A 231 -2.95 5.18 17.23
N PRO A 232 -4.05 4.43 17.02
CA PRO A 232 -4.14 3.08 17.55
C PRO A 232 -3.01 2.20 17.00
N ARG A 233 -2.21 1.59 17.87
CA ARG A 233 -1.14 0.67 17.48
C ARG A 233 -1.70 -0.63 16.93
N THR A 234 -1.89 -0.71 15.63
CA THR A 234 -2.41 -1.90 14.95
C THR A 234 -1.31 -2.90 14.61
N LYS A 235 -0.08 -2.42 14.40
CA LYS A 235 1.09 -3.24 14.02
C LYS A 235 2.13 -3.22 15.13
N SER A 236 2.13 -4.25 15.99
CA SER A 236 3.17 -4.55 16.96
C SER A 236 3.38 -6.04 17.02
N PHE A 237 4.54 -6.49 17.50
CA PHE A 237 4.83 -7.91 17.65
C PHE A 237 3.76 -8.65 18.48
N PHE A 238 3.33 -8.07 19.60
CA PHE A 238 2.29 -8.64 20.43
C PHE A 238 0.92 -8.69 19.75
N ASN A 239 0.55 -7.64 19.00
CA ASN A 239 -0.69 -7.64 18.24
C ASN A 239 -0.64 -8.65 17.10
N GLU A 240 0.49 -8.80 16.41
CA GLU A 240 0.66 -9.84 15.39
C GLU A 240 0.49 -11.26 15.96
N ILE A 241 1.04 -11.52 17.14
CA ILE A 241 0.84 -12.81 17.83
C ILE A 241 -0.63 -12.97 18.23
N LYS A 242 -1.19 -11.99 18.92
CA LYS A 242 -2.59 -12.05 19.39
C LYS A 242 -3.59 -12.28 18.26
N GLU A 243 -3.44 -11.57 17.17
CA GLU A 243 -4.36 -11.62 16.03
C GLU A 243 -4.06 -12.77 15.06
N GLY A 244 -2.80 -13.17 14.96
CA GLY A 244 -2.30 -14.09 13.94
C GLY A 244 -1.96 -15.48 14.38
N ALA A 245 -1.68 -15.74 15.68
CA ALA A 245 -1.12 -17.02 16.10
C ALA A 245 -2.01 -18.22 15.74
N PHE A 246 -3.27 -18.18 16.11
CA PHE A 246 -4.20 -19.26 15.81
C PHE A 246 -4.38 -19.45 14.30
N PHE A 247 -4.53 -18.35 13.57
CA PHE A 247 -4.66 -18.40 12.11
C PHE A 247 -3.42 -19.01 11.44
N ALA A 248 -2.22 -18.64 11.91
CA ALA A 248 -0.97 -19.13 11.38
C ALA A 248 -0.76 -20.64 11.61
N LEU A 249 -1.34 -21.20 12.67
CA LEU A 249 -1.27 -22.65 12.94
C LEU A 249 -2.19 -23.46 12.02
N ILE A 250 -3.32 -22.92 11.60
CA ILE A 250 -4.29 -23.63 10.75
C ILE A 250 -4.09 -23.35 9.24
N PHE A 251 -3.27 -22.36 8.86
CA PHE A 251 -3.02 -21.97 7.48
C PHE A 251 -2.16 -22.95 6.67
N PRO A 252 -1.17 -23.66 7.28
CA PRO A 252 -0.36 -24.66 6.59
C PRO A 252 -1.19 -25.81 6.03
N ARG A 253 -0.85 -26.25 4.81
CA ARG A 253 -1.49 -27.39 4.12
C ARG A 253 -0.72 -28.69 4.24
N ASN A 254 0.53 -28.61 4.70
CA ASN A 254 1.45 -29.74 4.84
C ASN A 254 2.54 -29.44 5.88
N LEU A 255 3.32 -30.47 6.26
CA LEU A 255 4.40 -30.35 7.25
C LEU A 255 5.49 -29.35 6.85
N LYS A 256 5.80 -29.22 5.57
CA LYS A 256 6.79 -28.26 5.07
C LYS A 256 6.35 -26.81 5.34
N GLU A 257 5.09 -26.48 5.06
CA GLU A 257 4.52 -25.17 5.35
C GLU A 257 4.43 -24.90 6.85
N PHE A 258 4.10 -25.93 7.66
CA PHE A 258 4.11 -25.84 9.12
C PHE A 258 5.48 -25.46 9.65
N TRP A 259 6.55 -26.11 9.20
CA TRP A 259 7.92 -25.73 9.54
C TRP A 259 8.30 -24.33 9.07
N TRP A 260 7.82 -23.90 7.91
CA TRP A 260 8.01 -22.52 7.46
C TRP A 260 7.26 -21.50 8.30
N THR A 261 6.10 -21.86 8.86
CA THR A 261 5.39 -21.01 9.83
C THR A 261 6.22 -20.81 11.09
N ILE A 262 6.77 -21.88 11.66
CA ILE A 262 7.66 -21.80 12.82
C ILE A 262 8.86 -20.89 12.51
N LYS A 263 9.52 -21.09 11.37
CA LYS A 263 10.64 -20.24 10.94
C LYS A 263 10.22 -18.77 10.76
N LEU A 264 8.98 -18.50 10.35
CA LEU A 264 8.47 -17.13 10.23
C LEU A 264 8.39 -16.44 11.61
N TYR A 265 7.93 -17.13 12.66
CA TYR A 265 7.89 -16.55 14.01
C TYR A 265 9.28 -16.13 14.49
N PHE A 266 10.29 -17.00 14.35
CA PHE A 266 11.67 -16.65 14.68
C PHE A 266 12.22 -15.50 13.82
N ALA A 267 11.91 -15.52 12.52
CA ALA A 267 12.30 -14.45 11.62
C ALA A 267 11.64 -13.11 12.01
N ARG A 268 10.37 -13.10 12.42
CA ARG A 268 9.68 -11.88 12.89
C ARG A 268 10.30 -11.38 14.19
N MET A 269 10.55 -12.24 15.14
CA MET A 269 11.24 -11.87 16.39
C MET A 269 12.60 -11.24 16.11
N TYR A 270 13.42 -11.85 15.27
CA TYR A 270 14.71 -11.30 14.85
C TYR A 270 14.59 -9.90 14.24
N ILE A 271 13.60 -9.70 13.33
CA ILE A 271 13.37 -8.41 12.68
C ILE A 271 12.99 -7.33 13.70
N TYR A 272 12.08 -7.62 14.63
CA TYR A 272 11.70 -6.67 15.67
C TYR A 272 12.90 -6.28 16.54
N MET A 273 13.70 -7.26 16.99
CA MET A 273 14.91 -6.99 17.75
C MET A 273 15.90 -6.11 16.96
N LYS A 274 16.09 -6.40 15.67
CA LYS A 274 16.99 -5.62 14.81
C LYS A 274 16.45 -4.22 14.55
N ALA A 275 15.16 -4.08 14.24
CA ALA A 275 14.52 -2.79 14.04
C ALA A 275 14.63 -1.89 15.27
N PHE A 276 14.37 -2.41 16.48
CA PHE A 276 14.51 -1.63 17.71
C PHE A 276 15.94 -1.19 18.00
N LYS A 277 16.95 -2.01 17.68
CA LYS A 277 18.35 -1.58 17.77
C LYS A 277 18.67 -0.44 16.80
N GLU A 278 18.10 -0.48 15.61
CA GLU A 278 18.33 0.54 14.57
C GLU A 278 17.51 1.82 14.79
N LEU A 279 16.36 1.77 15.49
CA LEU A 279 15.54 2.94 15.83
C LEU A 279 16.25 3.94 16.76
N LYS A 280 17.31 3.53 17.46
CA LYS A 280 18.17 4.42 18.24
C LYS A 280 19.04 5.32 17.36
N LYS A 281 19.17 5.02 16.06
CA LYS A 281 19.80 5.88 15.05
C LYS A 281 18.73 6.74 14.39
N ASN A 282 19.10 7.94 13.93
CA ASN A 282 18.15 8.86 13.30
C ASN A 282 17.35 8.18 12.19
N TYR A 283 16.04 8.42 12.17
CA TYR A 283 15.16 7.97 11.11
C TYR A 283 15.47 8.75 9.83
N ALA A 284 15.81 8.04 8.75
CA ALA A 284 15.76 8.57 7.41
C ALA A 284 14.66 7.78 6.66
N ASP A 285 13.86 8.45 5.82
CA ASP A 285 12.90 7.78 4.95
C ASP A 285 13.67 6.92 3.93
N GLY A 286 13.98 5.69 4.34
CA GLY A 286 14.79 4.72 3.58
C GLY A 286 14.08 4.14 2.35
N TRP A 287 13.00 4.78 1.87
CA TRP A 287 12.27 4.28 0.70
C TRP A 287 13.13 4.28 -0.56
N ARG A 288 14.06 5.24 -0.66
CA ARG A 288 14.98 5.42 -1.80
C ARG A 288 16.35 4.82 -1.57
N GLU A 289 16.76 4.60 -0.33
CA GLU A 289 18.11 4.14 0.02
C GLU A 289 18.30 2.62 -0.02
N THR A 290 17.23 1.84 0.19
CA THR A 290 17.28 0.38 0.16
C THR A 290 16.64 -0.16 -1.11
N GLU A 291 17.44 -0.39 -2.13
CA GLU A 291 17.00 -1.05 -3.35
C GLU A 291 16.62 -2.52 -3.06
N ILE A 292 15.32 -2.81 -3.01
CA ILE A 292 14.80 -4.16 -2.87
C ILE A 292 14.56 -4.72 -4.27
N LYS A 293 15.57 -5.40 -4.82
CA LYS A 293 15.55 -5.86 -6.23
C LYS A 293 14.58 -7.00 -6.48
N SER A 294 14.37 -7.90 -5.52
CA SER A 294 13.56 -9.11 -5.73
C SER A 294 12.05 -8.90 -5.77
N THR A 295 11.56 -7.70 -5.45
CA THR A 295 10.14 -7.32 -5.60
C THR A 295 9.80 -6.76 -6.96
N LYS A 296 10.82 -6.35 -7.73
CA LYS A 296 10.59 -5.79 -9.07
C LYS A 296 10.02 -6.88 -9.98
N PRO A 297 8.92 -6.62 -10.70
CA PRO A 297 8.44 -7.55 -11.70
C PRO A 297 9.52 -7.72 -12.78
N PHE A 298 9.65 -8.93 -13.31
CA PHE A 298 10.62 -9.20 -14.36
C PHE A 298 10.37 -8.26 -15.56
N ASP A 299 11.41 -7.57 -15.95
CA ASP A 299 11.47 -6.82 -17.21
C ASP A 299 11.41 -7.75 -18.42
#